data_5c0da2b9cfa4ed67334b673ff7bbd5a8
#
_entry.id   5c0da2b9cfa4ed67334b673ff7bbd5a8
#
_cell.length_a   1.000
_cell.length_b   1.000
_cell.length_c   1.000
_cell.angle_alpha   90.00
_cell.angle_beta   90.00
_cell.angle_gamma   90.00
#
_symmetry.space_group_name_H-M   'P 1'
#
loop_
_entity.id
_entity.type
_entity.pdbx_description
1 polymer ?
#
loop_
_entity_poly.entity_id
_entity_poly.type
_entity_poly.pdbx_seq_one_letter_code
_entity_poly.pdbx_strand_id
1 'polypeptide(L)'
;MPKHELFGATRCPYTREMREWLELRGADFVEFDVESDPLAFDRMRALFDPPYTVPLLVEDGKVLQKGWRGRACVVESKVRSS
;
A
#
# COMPACT_ATOMS: atom_id res chain seq x y z
N MET A 1 -4.04 -7.83 16.68
CA MET A 1 -3.33 -7.35 15.50
C MET A 1 -4.28 -7.21 14.34
N PRO A 2 -4.18 -6.13 13.57
CA PRO A 2 -5.03 -6.00 12.40
C PRO A 2 -4.74 -7.11 11.40
N LYS A 3 -5.78 -7.60 10.81
CA LYS A 3 -5.64 -8.66 9.80
C LYS A 3 -5.17 -8.10 8.48
N HIS A 4 -5.57 -6.87 8.16
CA HIS A 4 -5.28 -6.25 6.87
C HIS A 4 -4.23 -5.17 7.01
N GLU A 5 -3.42 -5.04 5.97
CA GLU A 5 -2.43 -3.97 5.86
C GLU A 5 -2.66 -3.24 4.55
N LEU A 6 -2.72 -1.92 4.62
CA LEU A 6 -2.87 -1.09 3.44
C LEU A 6 -1.56 -0.36 3.20
N PHE A 7 -0.91 -0.68 2.09
CA PHE A 7 0.31 0.02 1.70
C PHE A 7 -0.07 1.07 0.68
N GLY A 8 0.27 2.31 0.96
CA GLY A 8 -0.16 3.38 0.10
C GLY A 8 0.76 4.57 0.16
N ALA A 9 0.33 5.66 -0.49
CA ALA A 9 1.04 6.92 -0.48
C ALA A 9 0.03 8.02 -0.18
N THR A 10 0.42 8.95 0.68
CA THR A 10 -0.48 10.03 1.08
C THR A 10 -0.98 10.83 -0.12
N ARG A 11 -0.11 11.03 -1.12
CA ARG A 11 -0.47 11.81 -2.30
C ARG A 11 -1.36 11.07 -3.30
N CYS A 12 -1.50 9.76 -3.13
CA CYS A 12 -2.23 8.96 -4.11
C CYS A 12 -3.72 8.97 -3.81
N PRO A 13 -4.54 9.51 -4.72
CA PRO A 13 -5.99 9.56 -4.46
C PRO A 13 -6.62 8.17 -4.38
N TYR A 14 -6.02 7.19 -5.05
CA TYR A 14 -6.57 5.84 -5.03
C TYR A 14 -6.30 5.17 -3.68
N THR A 15 -5.18 5.52 -3.04
CA THR A 15 -4.92 5.06 -1.68
C THR A 15 -5.99 5.59 -0.73
N ARG A 16 -6.33 6.87 -0.88
CA ARG A 16 -7.36 7.47 -0.05
C ARG A 16 -8.72 6.79 -0.25
N GLU A 17 -9.06 6.51 -1.50
CA GLU A 17 -10.34 5.86 -1.80
C GLU A 17 -10.40 4.47 -1.18
N MET A 18 -9.32 3.70 -1.27
CA MET A 18 -9.31 2.38 -0.65
C MET A 18 -9.38 2.48 0.86
N ARG A 19 -8.68 3.44 1.45
CA ARG A 19 -8.75 3.64 2.90
C ARG A 19 -10.17 3.93 3.33
N GLU A 20 -10.85 4.83 2.63
CA GLU A 20 -12.22 5.18 2.97
C GLU A 20 -13.15 3.99 2.81
N TRP A 21 -12.93 3.19 1.77
CA TRP A 21 -13.73 1.99 1.56
C TRP A 21 -13.57 1.01 2.71
N LEU A 22 -12.32 0.82 3.16
CA LEU A 22 -12.06 -0.06 4.29
C LEU A 22 -12.70 0.46 5.57
N GLU A 23 -12.63 1.78 5.78
CA GLU A 23 -13.22 2.37 6.96
C GLU A 23 -14.74 2.22 6.97
N LEU A 24 -15.36 2.43 5.82
CA LEU A 24 -16.81 2.29 5.72
C LEU A 24 -17.28 0.87 5.97
N ARG A 25 -16.46 -0.10 5.62
CA ARG A 25 -16.79 -1.50 5.87
C ARG A 25 -16.52 -1.93 7.30
N GLY A 26 -15.91 -1.07 8.08
CA GLY A 26 -15.52 -1.44 9.43
C GLY A 26 -14.36 -2.42 9.47
N ALA A 27 -13.56 -2.46 8.42
CA ALA A 27 -12.43 -3.38 8.37
C ALA A 27 -11.36 -2.98 9.36
N ASP A 28 -10.71 -3.97 9.96
CA ASP A 28 -9.61 -3.74 10.88
C ASP A 28 -8.33 -3.76 10.07
N PHE A 29 -7.70 -2.61 9.90
CA PHE A 29 -6.49 -2.52 9.08
C PHE A 29 -5.54 -1.49 9.66
N VAL A 30 -4.26 -1.62 9.27
CA VAL A 30 -3.24 -0.64 9.57
C VAL A 30 -2.71 -0.12 8.24
N GLU A 31 -2.43 1.18 8.19
CA GLU A 31 -1.98 1.82 6.95
C GLU A 31 -0.51 2.18 7.05
N PHE A 32 0.22 1.91 5.97
CA PHE A 32 1.64 2.25 5.85
C PHE A 32 1.84 3.17 4.66
N ASP A 33 2.58 4.26 4.88
CA ASP A 33 2.92 5.19 3.81
C ASP A 33 4.30 4.82 3.28
N VAL A 34 4.34 4.19 2.11
CA VAL A 34 5.59 3.66 1.57
C VAL A 34 6.51 4.75 1.06
N GLU A 35 6.01 5.96 0.87
CA GLU A 35 6.85 7.06 0.41
C GLU A 35 7.60 7.75 1.54
N SER A 36 7.01 7.76 2.72
CA SER A 36 7.63 8.43 3.86
C SER A 36 8.28 7.48 4.85
N ASP A 37 7.96 6.19 4.76
CA ASP A 37 8.46 5.20 5.72
C ASP A 37 9.27 4.16 4.97
N PRO A 38 10.62 4.22 5.07
CA PRO A 38 11.47 3.26 4.36
C PRO A 38 11.21 1.81 4.74
N LEU A 39 10.86 1.55 5.99
CA LEU A 39 10.57 0.18 6.41
C LEU A 39 9.29 -0.33 5.74
N ALA A 40 8.30 0.53 5.59
CA ALA A 40 7.08 0.15 4.89
C ALA A 40 7.37 -0.16 3.44
N PHE A 41 8.22 0.65 2.79
CA PHE A 41 8.58 0.39 1.42
C PHE A 41 9.32 -0.94 1.28
N ASP A 42 10.23 -1.23 2.21
CA ASP A 42 10.95 -2.50 2.19
C ASP A 42 10.02 -3.69 2.33
N ARG A 43 9.01 -3.57 3.18
CA ARG A 43 8.03 -4.65 3.33
C ARG A 43 7.23 -4.84 2.05
N MET A 44 6.88 -3.76 1.38
CA MET A 44 6.16 -3.85 0.12
C MET A 44 7.02 -4.53 -0.96
N ARG A 45 8.31 -4.18 -1.01
CA ARG A 45 9.21 -4.77 -1.99
C ARG A 45 9.33 -6.27 -1.86
N ALA A 46 9.15 -6.78 -0.65
CA ALA A 46 9.24 -8.21 -0.42
C ALA A 46 8.02 -8.97 -0.92
N LEU A 47 6.95 -8.24 -1.30
CA LEU A 47 5.70 -8.87 -1.66
C LEU A 47 5.54 -9.07 -3.17
N PHE A 48 6.18 -8.24 -3.97
CA PHE A 48 6.06 -8.37 -5.41
C PHE A 48 7.20 -7.62 -6.10
N ASP A 49 7.33 -7.87 -7.39
CA ASP A 49 8.41 -7.29 -8.20
C ASP A 49 8.01 -5.92 -8.74
N PRO A 50 9.01 -5.07 -9.05
CA PRO A 50 8.69 -3.77 -9.66
C PRO A 50 7.96 -3.96 -10.99
N PRO A 51 7.21 -2.97 -11.41
CA PRO A 51 7.06 -1.65 -10.79
C PRO A 51 6.21 -1.70 -9.54
N TYR A 52 6.56 -0.86 -8.57
CA TYR A 52 5.83 -0.81 -7.31
C TYR A 52 4.70 0.19 -7.42
N THR A 53 3.50 -0.26 -7.11
CA THR A 53 2.31 0.56 -7.20
C THR A 53 1.51 0.49 -5.92
N VAL A 54 0.78 1.57 -5.66
CA VAL A 54 -0.12 1.64 -4.51
C VAL A 54 -1.48 2.08 -5.01
N PRO A 55 -2.56 1.82 -4.30
CA PRO A 55 -2.62 1.13 -3.02
C PRO A 55 -2.47 -0.39 -3.17
N LEU A 56 -2.06 -1.02 -2.08
CA LEU A 56 -1.86 -2.46 -2.04
C LEU A 56 -2.52 -2.97 -0.78
N LEU A 57 -3.46 -3.89 -0.92
CA LEU A 57 -4.16 -4.47 0.22
C LEU A 57 -3.60 -5.85 0.48
N VAL A 58 -3.15 -6.07 1.71
CA VAL A 58 -2.47 -7.29 2.10
C VAL A 58 -3.20 -7.91 3.29
N GLU A 59 -3.33 -9.23 3.27
CA GLU A 59 -3.88 -9.96 4.39
C GLU A 59 -2.95 -11.14 4.70
N ASP A 60 -2.46 -11.17 5.93
CA ASP A 60 -1.60 -12.28 6.40
C ASP A 60 -0.41 -12.50 5.47
N GLY A 61 0.20 -11.42 5.02
CA GLY A 61 1.37 -11.50 4.16
C GLY A 61 1.08 -11.80 2.71
N LYS A 62 -0.19 -11.86 2.32
CA LYS A 62 -0.57 -12.14 0.95
C LYS A 62 -1.26 -10.95 0.32
N VAL A 63 -0.89 -10.63 -0.90
CA VAL A 63 -1.48 -9.52 -1.62
C VAL A 63 -2.88 -9.91 -2.07
N LEU A 64 -3.88 -9.19 -1.57
CA LEU A 64 -5.27 -9.42 -1.97
C LEU A 64 -5.66 -8.58 -3.17
N GLN A 65 -5.16 -7.35 -3.23
CA GLN A 65 -5.57 -6.43 -4.28
C GLN A 65 -4.46 -5.44 -4.56
N LYS A 66 -4.16 -5.25 -5.83
CA LYS A 66 -3.22 -4.23 -6.28
C LYS A 66 -4.01 -3.14 -6.98
N GLY A 67 -3.86 -1.90 -6.49
CA GLY A 67 -4.55 -0.79 -7.09
C GLY A 67 -5.99 -0.69 -6.63
N TRP A 68 -6.67 0.29 -7.19
CA TRP A 68 -8.05 0.58 -6.85
C TRP A 68 -8.82 0.81 -8.13
N ARG A 69 -9.77 -0.09 -8.42
CA ARG A 69 -10.63 -0.01 -9.61
C ARG A 69 -9.80 0.09 -10.88
N GLY A 70 -8.73 -0.69 -10.96
CA GLY A 70 -7.86 -0.69 -12.12
C GLY A 70 -6.90 0.47 -12.20
N ARG A 71 -6.77 1.26 -11.15
CA ARG A 71 -5.91 2.43 -11.12
C ARG A 71 -4.93 2.33 -9.97
N ALA A 72 -3.77 2.95 -10.16
CA ALA A 72 -2.74 2.93 -9.14
C ALA A 72 -1.76 4.06 -9.37
N CYS A 73 -1.03 4.40 -8.32
CA CYS A 73 0.07 5.35 -8.40
C CYS A 73 1.37 4.58 -8.34
N VAL A 74 2.31 4.95 -9.19
CA VAL A 74 3.63 4.34 -9.17
C VAL A 74 4.47 5.02 -8.09
N VAL A 75 5.14 4.20 -7.29
CA VAL A 75 6.07 4.72 -6.29
C VAL A 75 7.45 4.18 -6.58
N GLU A 76 8.46 4.96 -6.22
CA GLU A 76 9.84 4.60 -6.47
C GLU A 76 10.63 4.63 -5.18
N SER A 77 11.66 3.79 -5.13
CA SER A 77 12.55 3.79 -3.98
C SER A 77 13.25 5.13 -3.87
N LYS A 78 13.24 5.68 -2.69
CA LYS A 78 13.95 6.91 -2.39
C LYS A 78 15.38 6.66 -1.99
N VAL A 79 15.72 5.43 -1.90
CA VAL A 79 17.10 5.10 -1.60
C VAL A 79 17.92 5.46 -2.79
N ARG A 80 18.56 6.12 -2.62
CA ARG A 80 19.18 6.37 -3.67
C ARG A 80 20.36 5.88 -3.80
N SER A 81 20.50 5.60 -4.35
CA SER A 81 21.36 5.10 -4.35
C SER A 81 22.30 5.68 -4.47
N SER A 82 22.40 5.98 -4.11
CA SER A 82 22.92 6.63 -4.27
C SER A 82 23.35 6.42 -4.54
#